data_ebd92fc91dd67e4364b435be763725ce
#
_entry.id   ebd92fc91dd67e4364b435be763725ce
#
_cell.length_a   1.000
_cell.length_b   1.000
_cell.length_c   1.000
_cell.angle_alpha   90.00
_cell.angle_beta   90.00
_cell.angle_gamma   90.00
#
_symmetry.space_group_name_H-M   'P 1'
#
loop_
_entity.id
_entity.type
_entity.pdbx_description
1 polymer ?
#
loop_
_entity_poly.entity_id
_entity_poly.type
_entity_poly.pdbx_seq_one_letter_code
_entity_poly.pdbx_strand_id
1 'polypeptide(L)'
;MKVGIHMARRSQPSNVPEELRQSLVELLTNFAEELKKEDLREKVVALVPAFHKLRDLGSSLIPQSEAASARERIIAYLKQYPRVVIDGDELMVVSGIDEWARRVRELRVQFGWWIYSGVTFNQMAQNPDDEAMLRTMGIDPKTIRPDQYVLMREEQDRDAAHRWNVLNEIRKKKVSVKEKIIEYLRKNVGTPVTGEELSYLAGNTKEWARRVRELRTEDGWPIATKNTG
;
A
#
# COMPACT_ATOMS: atom_id res chain seq x y z
N MET A 1 42.31 23.32 -2.58
CA MET A 1 41.38 23.51 -3.68
C MET A 1 40.15 22.69 -3.39
N LYS A 2 39.00 23.33 -3.04
CA LYS A 2 37.72 22.63 -2.87
C LYS A 2 37.07 22.52 -4.24
N VAL A 3 36.97 21.29 -4.76
CA VAL A 3 36.22 21.01 -5.96
C VAL A 3 34.75 20.98 -5.59
N GLY A 4 34.03 22.04 -5.95
CA GLY A 4 32.58 22.11 -5.80
C GLY A 4 31.94 21.16 -6.81
N ILE A 5 31.32 20.08 -6.32
CA ILE A 5 30.44 19.22 -7.11
C ILE A 5 29.18 20.03 -7.38
N HIS A 6 29.07 20.64 -8.56
CA HIS A 6 27.82 21.16 -9.07
C HIS A 6 26.89 19.96 -9.32
N MET A 7 25.95 19.72 -8.40
CA MET A 7 24.80 18.87 -8.73
C MET A 7 24.02 19.57 -9.85
N ALA A 8 24.17 19.10 -11.06
CA ALA A 8 23.34 19.50 -12.18
C ALA A 8 21.88 19.27 -11.77
N ARG A 9 21.03 20.30 -11.86
CA ARG A 9 19.58 20.18 -11.76
C ARG A 9 19.18 19.06 -12.73
N ARG A 10 18.57 18.00 -12.20
CA ARG A 10 17.92 16.97 -13.03
C ARG A 10 17.01 17.73 -13.99
N SER A 11 17.32 17.72 -15.29
CA SER A 11 16.35 18.05 -16.33
C SER A 11 15.12 17.20 -16.02
N GLN A 12 13.91 17.80 -16.05
CA GLN A 12 12.69 17.03 -15.89
C GLN A 12 12.74 15.91 -16.94
N PRO A 13 12.65 14.64 -16.56
CA PRO A 13 12.71 13.56 -17.52
C PRO A 13 11.53 13.74 -18.48
N SER A 14 11.79 13.56 -19.77
CA SER A 14 10.72 13.43 -20.76
C SER A 14 9.72 12.39 -20.26
N ASN A 15 8.46 12.80 -20.12
CA ASN A 15 7.37 11.91 -19.69
C ASN A 15 6.71 11.19 -20.89
N VAL A 16 7.34 11.23 -22.05
CA VAL A 16 6.85 10.56 -23.25
C VAL A 16 7.36 9.11 -23.24
N PRO A 17 6.47 8.11 -23.16
CA PRO A 17 6.87 6.70 -23.05
C PRO A 17 7.84 6.26 -24.16
N GLU A 18 7.66 6.74 -25.38
CA GLU A 18 8.52 6.36 -26.52
C GLU A 18 9.95 6.90 -26.39
N GLU A 19 10.14 8.13 -25.90
CA GLU A 19 11.47 8.69 -25.66
C GLU A 19 12.19 7.94 -24.52
N LEU A 20 11.44 7.56 -23.47
CA LEU A 20 11.97 6.75 -22.38
C LEU A 20 12.37 5.36 -22.87
N ARG A 21 11.55 4.74 -23.72
CA ARG A 21 11.85 3.44 -24.33
C ARG A 21 13.13 3.51 -25.18
N GLN A 22 13.25 4.52 -26.04
CA GLN A 22 14.44 4.71 -26.89
C GLN A 22 15.70 4.91 -26.04
N SER A 23 15.65 5.76 -25.03
CA SER A 23 16.74 5.98 -24.09
C SER A 23 17.15 4.71 -23.33
N LEU A 24 16.18 3.86 -22.94
CA LEU A 24 16.44 2.57 -22.31
C LEU A 24 17.14 1.61 -23.27
N VAL A 25 16.71 1.53 -24.53
CA VAL A 25 17.34 0.70 -25.55
C VAL A 25 18.80 1.13 -25.76
N GLU A 26 19.08 2.43 -25.83
CA GLU A 26 20.45 2.96 -25.97
C GLU A 26 21.31 2.57 -24.77
N LEU A 27 20.81 2.74 -23.54
CA LEU A 27 21.53 2.35 -22.32
C LEU A 27 21.87 0.86 -22.30
N LEU A 28 20.92 0.00 -22.69
CA LEU A 28 21.13 -1.45 -22.70
C LEU A 28 22.09 -1.87 -23.85
N THR A 29 22.04 -1.19 -25.00
CA THR A 29 22.96 -1.44 -26.11
C THR A 29 24.39 -1.10 -25.69
N ASN A 30 24.58 0.07 -25.07
CA ASN A 30 25.91 0.51 -24.63
C ASN A 30 26.44 -0.35 -23.46
N PHE A 31 25.56 -0.96 -22.68
CA PHE A 31 25.96 -1.83 -21.58
C PHE A 31 26.70 -3.09 -22.03
N ALA A 32 26.59 -3.49 -23.30
CA ALA A 32 27.33 -4.61 -23.86
C ALA A 32 28.86 -4.44 -23.70
N GLU A 33 29.38 -3.21 -23.78
CA GLU A 33 30.82 -2.93 -23.57
C GLU A 33 31.17 -2.99 -22.08
N GLU A 34 30.27 -2.55 -21.20
CA GLU A 34 30.48 -2.61 -19.77
C GLU A 34 30.56 -4.07 -19.25
N LEU A 35 29.85 -5.00 -19.89
CA LEU A 35 29.90 -6.43 -19.53
C LEU A 35 31.28 -7.05 -19.71
N LYS A 36 32.12 -6.48 -20.58
CA LYS A 36 33.51 -6.97 -20.86
C LYS A 36 34.48 -6.60 -19.75
N LYS A 37 34.18 -5.62 -18.91
CA LYS A 37 35.03 -5.20 -17.81
C LYS A 37 35.17 -6.31 -16.78
N GLU A 38 36.27 -6.35 -16.04
CA GLU A 38 36.49 -7.36 -15.00
C GLU A 38 35.79 -6.97 -13.70
N ASP A 39 35.78 -5.69 -13.34
CA ASP A 39 35.24 -5.20 -12.08
C ASP A 39 33.70 -5.30 -12.03
N LEU A 40 33.19 -6.06 -11.05
CA LEU A 40 31.75 -6.27 -10.86
C LEU A 40 31.03 -4.97 -10.49
N ARG A 41 31.67 -4.11 -9.66
CA ARG A 41 31.04 -2.86 -9.22
C ARG A 41 30.84 -1.90 -10.39
N GLU A 42 31.82 -1.82 -11.32
CA GLU A 42 31.65 -1.00 -12.52
C GLU A 42 30.47 -1.47 -13.37
N LYS A 43 30.33 -2.79 -13.59
CA LYS A 43 29.18 -3.37 -14.29
C LYS A 43 27.86 -3.01 -13.62
N VAL A 44 27.77 -3.17 -12.31
CA VAL A 44 26.55 -2.85 -11.54
C VAL A 44 26.22 -1.36 -11.64
N VAL A 45 27.20 -0.47 -11.45
CA VAL A 45 26.99 0.99 -11.51
C VAL A 45 26.56 1.42 -12.91
N ALA A 46 27.13 0.83 -13.97
CA ALA A 46 26.76 1.12 -15.35
C ALA A 46 25.31 0.70 -15.68
N LEU A 47 24.74 -0.32 -14.99
CA LEU A 47 23.35 -0.77 -15.19
C LEU A 47 22.33 0.09 -14.44
N VAL A 48 22.71 0.81 -13.39
CA VAL A 48 21.80 1.63 -12.58
C VAL A 48 20.95 2.62 -13.40
N PRO A 49 21.52 3.36 -14.39
CA PRO A 49 20.71 4.27 -15.21
C PRO A 49 19.61 3.56 -16.00
N ALA A 50 19.88 2.37 -16.54
CA ALA A 50 18.87 1.58 -17.26
C ALA A 50 17.75 1.12 -16.33
N PHE A 51 18.07 0.70 -15.12
CA PHE A 51 17.07 0.33 -14.09
C PHE A 51 16.16 1.52 -13.72
N HIS A 52 16.73 2.71 -13.53
CA HIS A 52 15.94 3.92 -13.27
C HIS A 52 15.06 4.27 -14.47
N LYS A 53 15.59 4.17 -15.69
CA LYS A 53 14.87 4.48 -16.92
C LYS A 53 13.70 3.52 -17.15
N LEU A 54 13.86 2.23 -16.82
CA LEU A 54 12.77 1.24 -16.88
C LEU A 54 11.62 1.61 -15.92
N ARG A 55 11.94 2.07 -14.71
CA ARG A 55 10.94 2.54 -13.74
C ARG A 55 10.22 3.81 -14.23
N ASP A 56 10.96 4.76 -14.81
CA ASP A 56 10.38 5.96 -15.40
C ASP A 56 9.43 5.59 -16.55
N LEU A 57 9.83 4.66 -17.41
CA LEU A 57 8.99 4.15 -18.50
C LEU A 57 7.70 3.50 -17.98
N GLY A 58 7.78 2.59 -17.01
CA GLY A 58 6.60 1.97 -16.40
C GLY A 58 5.64 3.01 -15.82
N SER A 59 6.15 3.96 -15.05
CA SER A 59 5.33 5.03 -14.45
C SER A 59 4.73 6.00 -15.47
N SER A 60 5.32 6.13 -16.66
CA SER A 60 4.84 7.02 -17.74
C SER A 60 3.67 6.44 -18.54
N LEU A 61 3.34 5.14 -18.36
CA LEU A 61 2.20 4.49 -19.03
C LEU A 61 0.86 5.07 -18.59
N ILE A 62 0.80 5.67 -17.39
CA ILE A 62 -0.33 6.48 -16.95
C ILE A 62 0.11 7.94 -16.99
N PRO A 63 -0.57 8.80 -17.78
CA PRO A 63 -0.20 10.20 -17.91
C PRO A 63 -0.16 10.94 -16.57
N GLN A 64 0.82 11.82 -16.38
CA GLN A 64 0.96 12.60 -15.14
C GLN A 64 -0.26 13.52 -14.89
N SER A 65 -0.95 13.94 -15.94
CA SER A 65 -2.22 14.69 -15.85
C SER A 65 -3.36 13.87 -15.24
N GLU A 66 -3.31 12.55 -15.36
CA GLU A 66 -4.29 11.62 -14.79
C GLU A 66 -3.89 11.21 -13.37
N ALA A 67 -2.60 10.90 -13.16
CA ALA A 67 -2.09 10.44 -11.88
C ALA A 67 -0.65 10.93 -11.62
N ALA A 68 -0.52 11.95 -10.78
CA ALA A 68 0.76 12.61 -10.50
C ALA A 68 1.67 11.82 -9.53
N SER A 69 1.10 11.00 -8.66
CA SER A 69 1.82 10.23 -7.65
C SER A 69 1.75 8.72 -7.89
N ALA A 70 2.71 7.97 -7.35
CA ALA A 70 2.71 6.50 -7.40
C ALA A 70 1.41 5.90 -6.85
N ARG A 71 0.86 6.47 -5.78
CA ARG A 71 -0.42 6.04 -5.20
C ARG A 71 -1.59 6.29 -6.14
N GLU A 72 -1.62 7.45 -6.79
CA GLU A 72 -2.68 7.78 -7.77
C GLU A 72 -2.59 6.88 -9.00
N ARG A 73 -1.38 6.54 -9.47
CA ARG A 73 -1.20 5.59 -10.59
C ARG A 73 -1.70 4.19 -10.23
N ILE A 74 -1.39 3.70 -9.02
CA ILE A 74 -1.89 2.39 -8.56
C ILE A 74 -3.41 2.36 -8.56
N ILE A 75 -4.07 3.37 -7.97
CA ILE A 75 -5.54 3.35 -7.92
C ILE A 75 -6.17 3.61 -9.30
N ALA A 76 -5.57 4.43 -10.16
CA ALA A 76 -6.02 4.62 -11.53
C ALA A 76 -5.98 3.30 -12.31
N TYR A 77 -4.87 2.55 -12.20
CA TYR A 77 -4.74 1.23 -12.82
C TYR A 77 -5.78 0.23 -12.31
N LEU A 78 -5.93 0.09 -11.00
CA LEU A 78 -6.92 -0.80 -10.40
C LEU A 78 -8.36 -0.45 -10.80
N LYS A 79 -8.68 0.83 -10.99
CA LYS A 79 -10.02 1.30 -11.44
C LYS A 79 -10.29 1.03 -12.92
N GLN A 80 -9.27 0.89 -13.75
CA GLN A 80 -9.44 0.42 -15.13
C GLN A 80 -9.80 -1.07 -15.20
N TYR A 81 -9.45 -1.83 -14.18
CA TYR A 81 -9.65 -3.28 -14.11
C TYR A 81 -10.35 -3.72 -12.82
N PRO A 82 -11.59 -3.24 -12.55
CA PRO A 82 -12.33 -3.63 -11.36
C PRO A 82 -12.64 -5.13 -11.40
N ARG A 83 -12.48 -5.79 -10.24
CA ARG A 83 -12.69 -7.24 -10.05
C ARG A 83 -11.76 -8.15 -10.87
N VAL A 84 -10.71 -7.59 -11.46
CA VAL A 84 -9.65 -8.35 -12.11
C VAL A 84 -8.53 -8.60 -11.08
N VAL A 85 -7.94 -9.79 -11.13
CA VAL A 85 -6.77 -10.13 -10.32
C VAL A 85 -5.55 -9.47 -10.93
N ILE A 86 -4.90 -8.60 -10.18
CA ILE A 86 -3.73 -7.81 -10.58
C ILE A 86 -2.52 -8.32 -9.78
N ASP A 87 -1.43 -8.61 -10.48
CA ASP A 87 -0.18 -9.00 -9.85
C ASP A 87 0.53 -7.80 -9.18
N GLY A 88 1.28 -8.09 -8.10
CA GLY A 88 2.12 -7.09 -7.46
C GLY A 88 3.16 -6.49 -8.40
N ASP A 89 3.67 -7.27 -9.35
CA ASP A 89 4.62 -6.80 -10.37
C ASP A 89 3.99 -5.77 -11.31
N GLU A 90 2.70 -5.90 -11.66
CA GLU A 90 1.99 -4.87 -12.44
C GLU A 90 1.91 -3.56 -11.64
N LEU A 91 1.61 -3.66 -10.33
CA LEU A 91 1.55 -2.48 -9.46
C LEU A 91 2.94 -1.85 -9.26
N MET A 92 4.00 -2.64 -9.24
CA MET A 92 5.38 -2.15 -9.22
C MET A 92 5.69 -1.36 -10.49
N VAL A 93 5.34 -1.90 -11.66
CA VAL A 93 5.56 -1.24 -12.97
C VAL A 93 4.83 0.09 -13.03
N VAL A 94 3.50 0.13 -12.83
CA VAL A 94 2.72 1.36 -12.97
C VAL A 94 3.06 2.40 -11.89
N SER A 95 3.45 1.98 -10.70
CA SER A 95 3.86 2.90 -9.64
C SER A 95 5.23 3.52 -9.87
N GLY A 96 6.14 2.80 -10.52
CA GLY A 96 7.54 3.18 -10.71
C GLY A 96 8.36 3.26 -9.42
N ILE A 97 7.93 2.57 -8.36
CA ILE A 97 8.62 2.57 -7.06
C ILE A 97 8.68 1.17 -6.44
N ASP A 98 9.70 0.89 -5.63
CA ASP A 98 9.86 -0.39 -4.94
C ASP A 98 8.86 -0.57 -3.78
N GLU A 99 8.46 0.54 -3.12
CA GLU A 99 7.52 0.52 -1.99
C GLU A 99 6.04 0.55 -2.41
N TRP A 100 5.70 -0.01 -3.56
CA TRP A 100 4.32 -0.02 -4.08
C TRP A 100 3.34 -0.71 -3.10
N ALA A 101 3.74 -1.80 -2.45
CA ALA A 101 2.91 -2.52 -1.48
C ALA A 101 2.49 -1.64 -0.29
N ARG A 102 3.38 -0.73 0.16
CA ARG A 102 3.03 0.29 1.16
C ARG A 102 1.96 1.24 0.64
N ARG A 103 2.02 1.65 -0.64
CA ARG A 103 1.01 2.52 -1.25
C ARG A 103 -0.34 1.82 -1.37
N VAL A 104 -0.37 0.52 -1.69
CA VAL A 104 -1.61 -0.26 -1.65
C VAL A 104 -2.20 -0.29 -0.24
N ARG A 105 -1.39 -0.50 0.79
CA ARG A 105 -1.86 -0.44 2.18
C ARG A 105 -2.44 0.95 2.52
N GLU A 106 -1.78 2.03 2.12
CA GLU A 106 -2.29 3.39 2.31
C GLU A 106 -3.67 3.57 1.63
N LEU A 107 -3.82 3.11 0.38
CA LEU A 107 -5.09 3.16 -0.35
C LEU A 107 -6.21 2.43 0.40
N ARG A 108 -5.93 1.23 0.90
CA ARG A 108 -6.91 0.43 1.67
C ARG A 108 -7.31 1.13 2.96
N VAL A 109 -6.35 1.54 3.74
CA VAL A 109 -6.51 1.85 5.16
C VAL A 109 -6.75 3.35 5.37
N GLN A 110 -6.00 4.23 4.67
CA GLN A 110 -6.11 5.68 4.85
C GLN A 110 -7.15 6.29 3.92
N PHE A 111 -7.41 5.66 2.78
CA PHE A 111 -8.32 6.18 1.76
C PHE A 111 -9.60 5.34 1.60
N GLY A 112 -9.70 4.20 2.28
CA GLY A 112 -10.92 3.38 2.30
C GLY A 112 -11.26 2.71 0.96
N TRP A 113 -10.26 2.43 0.12
CA TRP A 113 -10.46 1.67 -1.10
C TRP A 113 -10.62 0.17 -0.81
N TRP A 114 -11.62 -0.45 -1.41
CA TRP A 114 -11.92 -1.87 -1.26
C TRP A 114 -10.97 -2.75 -2.07
N ILE A 115 -9.66 -2.67 -1.77
CA ILE A 115 -8.61 -3.47 -2.39
C ILE A 115 -8.34 -4.68 -1.51
N TYR A 116 -8.63 -5.88 -1.99
CA TYR A 116 -8.35 -7.12 -1.27
C TYR A 116 -7.06 -7.74 -1.79
N SER A 117 -6.22 -8.25 -0.88
CA SER A 117 -5.02 -9.02 -1.23
C SER A 117 -5.34 -10.51 -1.25
N GLY A 118 -4.48 -11.32 -1.88
CA GLY A 118 -4.59 -12.78 -1.82
C GLY A 118 -4.61 -13.32 -0.40
N VAL A 119 -3.92 -12.68 0.54
CA VAL A 119 -4.01 -13.03 1.97
C VAL A 119 -5.43 -12.85 2.49
N THR A 120 -6.10 -11.74 2.13
CA THR A 120 -7.50 -11.50 2.52
C THR A 120 -8.42 -12.55 1.91
N PHE A 121 -8.26 -12.88 0.63
CA PHE A 121 -9.05 -13.90 -0.05
C PHE A 121 -8.86 -15.29 0.58
N ASN A 122 -7.63 -15.65 0.93
CA ASN A 122 -7.34 -16.91 1.61
C ASN A 122 -8.01 -17.00 3.00
N GLN A 123 -8.12 -15.89 3.72
CA GLN A 123 -8.86 -15.84 4.98
C GLN A 123 -10.38 -15.99 4.75
N MET A 124 -10.94 -15.29 3.77
CA MET A 124 -12.35 -15.41 3.40
C MET A 124 -12.72 -16.81 2.91
N ALA A 125 -11.81 -17.50 2.22
CA ALA A 125 -12.02 -18.86 1.76
C ALA A 125 -12.15 -19.91 2.90
N GLN A 126 -11.83 -19.54 4.14
CA GLN A 126 -12.07 -20.39 5.31
C GLN A 126 -13.53 -20.38 5.77
N ASN A 127 -14.29 -19.38 5.35
CA ASN A 127 -15.73 -19.28 5.60
C ASN A 127 -16.49 -19.71 4.33
N PRO A 128 -17.34 -20.78 4.37
CA PRO A 128 -18.07 -21.24 3.20
C PRO A 128 -18.99 -20.19 2.57
N ASP A 129 -19.60 -19.32 3.36
CA ASP A 129 -20.51 -18.29 2.86
C ASP A 129 -19.74 -17.20 2.10
N ASP A 130 -18.60 -16.78 2.62
CA ASP A 130 -17.72 -15.82 1.94
C ASP A 130 -17.13 -16.40 0.65
N GLU A 131 -16.69 -17.67 0.68
CA GLU A 131 -16.21 -18.38 -0.51
C GLU A 131 -17.31 -18.44 -1.60
N ALA A 132 -18.52 -18.82 -1.22
CA ALA A 132 -19.66 -18.88 -2.14
C ALA A 132 -19.97 -17.51 -2.74
N MET A 133 -20.00 -16.46 -1.91
CA MET A 133 -20.20 -15.07 -2.36
C MET A 133 -19.13 -14.64 -3.38
N LEU A 134 -17.84 -14.89 -3.12
CA LEU A 134 -16.76 -14.53 -4.03
C LEU A 134 -16.86 -15.27 -5.36
N ARG A 135 -17.22 -16.55 -5.36
CA ARG A 135 -17.44 -17.35 -6.57
C ARG A 135 -18.60 -16.80 -7.41
N THR A 136 -19.69 -16.31 -6.80
CA THR A 136 -20.77 -15.66 -7.55
C THR A 136 -20.32 -14.37 -8.24
N MET A 137 -19.26 -13.73 -7.72
CA MET A 137 -18.62 -12.56 -8.32
C MET A 137 -17.56 -12.91 -9.37
N GLY A 138 -17.39 -14.19 -9.69
CA GLY A 138 -16.39 -14.68 -10.64
C GLY A 138 -14.97 -14.77 -10.08
N ILE A 139 -14.81 -14.69 -8.76
CA ILE A 139 -13.50 -14.74 -8.08
C ILE A 139 -13.38 -16.07 -7.33
N ASP A 140 -12.41 -16.90 -7.70
CA ASP A 140 -12.04 -18.07 -6.91
C ASP A 140 -10.94 -17.68 -5.91
N PRO A 141 -11.26 -17.54 -4.61
CA PRO A 141 -10.31 -17.07 -3.61
C PRO A 141 -9.12 -18.01 -3.41
N LYS A 142 -9.26 -19.30 -3.77
CA LYS A 142 -8.21 -20.31 -3.60
C LYS A 142 -7.11 -20.23 -4.65
N THR A 143 -7.37 -19.55 -5.78
CA THR A 143 -6.41 -19.41 -6.87
C THR A 143 -5.56 -18.14 -6.76
N ILE A 144 -5.93 -17.21 -5.87
CA ILE A 144 -5.28 -15.91 -5.76
C ILE A 144 -4.05 -16.03 -4.85
N ARG A 145 -2.89 -15.66 -5.41
CA ARG A 145 -1.62 -15.66 -4.66
C ARG A 145 -1.57 -14.49 -3.65
N PRO A 146 -0.77 -14.62 -2.57
CA PRO A 146 -0.67 -13.57 -1.52
C PRO A 146 -0.27 -12.19 -2.02
N ASP A 147 0.49 -12.13 -3.12
CA ASP A 147 1.03 -10.93 -3.77
C ASP A 147 0.10 -10.35 -4.86
N GLN A 148 -1.09 -10.91 -5.03
CA GLN A 148 -2.11 -10.45 -5.95
C GLN A 148 -3.17 -9.60 -5.26
N TYR A 149 -3.80 -8.70 -6.02
CA TYR A 149 -4.74 -7.71 -5.50
C TYR A 149 -5.95 -7.59 -6.42
N VAL A 150 -7.11 -7.28 -5.84
CA VAL A 150 -8.35 -7.04 -6.57
C VAL A 150 -9.03 -5.81 -6.00
N LEU A 151 -9.44 -4.87 -6.85
CA LEU A 151 -10.34 -3.78 -6.45
C LEU A 151 -11.77 -4.31 -6.50
N MET A 152 -12.39 -4.51 -5.33
CA MET A 152 -13.73 -5.10 -5.21
C MET A 152 -14.86 -4.12 -5.52
N ARG A 153 -14.66 -2.84 -5.20
CA ARG A 153 -15.61 -1.74 -5.42
C ARG A 153 -14.87 -0.48 -5.82
N GLU A 154 -15.50 0.31 -6.68
CA GLU A 154 -14.93 1.57 -7.17
C GLU A 154 -15.21 2.76 -6.23
N GLU A 155 -16.09 2.59 -5.24
CA GLU A 155 -16.40 3.58 -4.24
C GLU A 155 -15.45 3.48 -3.05
N GLN A 156 -15.10 4.64 -2.47
CA GLN A 156 -14.35 4.71 -1.22
C GLN A 156 -15.28 4.58 -0.02
N ASP A 157 -14.88 3.79 0.97
CA ASP A 157 -15.45 3.85 2.31
C ASP A 157 -14.83 5.03 3.07
N ARG A 158 -15.47 6.19 2.96
CA ARG A 158 -15.00 7.42 3.59
C ARG A 158 -15.06 7.37 5.11
N ASP A 159 -16.00 6.62 5.68
CA ASP A 159 -16.15 6.48 7.13
C ASP A 159 -15.04 5.61 7.70
N ALA A 160 -14.71 4.50 7.06
CA ALA A 160 -13.54 3.70 7.41
C ALA A 160 -12.24 4.50 7.29
N ALA A 161 -12.09 5.27 6.20
CA ALA A 161 -10.94 6.15 6.01
C ALA A 161 -10.85 7.23 7.09
N HIS A 162 -11.96 7.85 7.46
CA HIS A 162 -12.01 8.84 8.53
C HIS A 162 -11.60 8.25 9.89
N ARG A 163 -12.19 7.10 10.26
CA ARG A 163 -11.82 6.38 11.49
C ARG A 163 -10.34 6.04 11.54
N TRP A 164 -9.77 5.60 10.43
CA TRP A 164 -8.35 5.30 10.35
C TRP A 164 -7.46 6.55 10.53
N ASN A 165 -7.83 7.68 9.95
CA ASN A 165 -7.10 8.93 10.13
C ASN A 165 -7.11 9.37 11.60
N VAL A 166 -8.27 9.30 12.26
CA VAL A 166 -8.41 9.57 13.70
C VAL A 166 -7.53 8.62 14.52
N LEU A 167 -7.52 7.34 14.20
CA LEU A 167 -6.71 6.32 14.85
C LEU A 167 -5.20 6.62 14.72
N ASN A 168 -4.74 7.02 13.53
CA ASN A 168 -3.35 7.40 13.29
C ASN A 168 -2.93 8.65 14.05
N GLU A 169 -3.78 9.67 14.14
CA GLU A 169 -3.52 10.87 14.93
C GLU A 169 -3.35 10.55 16.42
N ILE A 170 -4.23 9.72 16.96
CA ILE A 170 -4.16 9.29 18.36
C ILE A 170 -2.90 8.45 18.59
N ARG A 171 -2.56 7.53 17.68
CA ARG A 171 -1.36 6.69 17.81
C ARG A 171 -0.07 7.50 17.93
N LYS A 172 0.04 8.62 17.21
CA LYS A 172 1.24 9.49 17.23
C LYS A 172 1.42 10.25 18.54
N LYS A 173 0.38 10.36 19.36
CA LYS A 173 0.47 11.07 20.64
C LYS A 173 1.43 10.39 21.59
N LYS A 174 2.20 11.19 22.35
CA LYS A 174 3.12 10.71 23.38
C LYS A 174 2.38 10.53 24.72
N VAL A 175 1.36 9.67 24.73
CA VAL A 175 0.55 9.32 25.90
C VAL A 175 0.49 7.81 26.06
N SER A 176 0.01 7.32 27.21
CA SER A 176 -0.09 5.88 27.49
C SER A 176 -1.03 5.19 26.53
N VAL A 177 -0.86 3.86 26.35
CA VAL A 177 -1.76 3.03 25.55
C VAL A 177 -3.20 3.13 26.06
N LYS A 178 -3.38 3.16 27.39
CA LYS A 178 -4.69 3.29 28.04
C LYS A 178 -5.39 4.60 27.64
N GLU A 179 -4.67 5.72 27.67
CA GLU A 179 -5.20 7.03 27.23
C GLU A 179 -5.55 7.06 25.74
N LYS A 180 -4.71 6.45 24.91
CA LYS A 180 -5.00 6.31 23.47
C LYS A 180 -6.28 5.53 23.21
N ILE A 181 -6.48 4.41 23.89
CA ILE A 181 -7.65 3.56 23.75
C ILE A 181 -8.90 4.33 24.17
N ILE A 182 -8.89 4.99 25.35
CA ILE A 182 -10.08 5.71 25.82
C ILE A 182 -10.42 6.91 24.94
N GLU A 183 -9.43 7.62 24.43
CA GLU A 183 -9.65 8.71 23.48
C GLU A 183 -10.31 8.21 22.20
N TYR A 184 -9.84 7.08 21.66
CA TYR A 184 -10.41 6.49 20.46
C TYR A 184 -11.84 6.00 20.66
N LEU A 185 -12.12 5.32 21.77
CA LEU A 185 -13.47 4.87 22.13
C LEU A 185 -14.44 6.06 22.30
N ARG A 186 -13.99 7.16 22.91
CA ARG A 186 -14.80 8.40 23.04
C ARG A 186 -15.17 9.02 21.70
N LYS A 187 -14.28 8.95 20.70
CA LYS A 187 -14.56 9.47 19.36
C LYS A 187 -15.45 8.54 18.52
N ASN A 188 -15.65 7.31 18.97
CA ASN A 188 -16.44 6.28 18.29
C ASN A 188 -17.60 5.76 19.16
N VAL A 189 -18.18 6.60 20.03
CA VAL A 189 -19.30 6.20 20.87
C VAL A 189 -20.47 5.74 20.00
N GLY A 190 -21.02 4.56 20.31
CA GLY A 190 -22.11 3.94 19.55
C GLY A 190 -21.68 3.19 18.28
N THR A 191 -20.40 3.28 17.89
CA THR A 191 -19.85 2.55 16.76
C THR A 191 -18.94 1.42 17.25
N PRO A 192 -19.11 0.18 16.78
CA PRO A 192 -18.20 -0.92 17.15
C PRO A 192 -16.76 -0.62 16.74
N VAL A 193 -15.83 -0.81 17.68
CA VAL A 193 -14.38 -0.70 17.48
C VAL A 193 -13.80 -2.11 17.46
N THR A 194 -12.98 -2.42 16.47
CA THR A 194 -12.39 -3.76 16.30
C THR A 194 -11.15 -3.98 17.17
N GLY A 195 -10.86 -5.25 17.48
CA GLY A 195 -9.62 -5.62 18.14
C GLY A 195 -8.36 -5.24 17.36
N GLU A 196 -8.43 -5.21 16.02
CA GLU A 196 -7.33 -4.77 15.17
C GLU A 196 -7.03 -3.29 15.32
N GLU A 197 -8.07 -2.43 15.37
CA GLU A 197 -7.93 -1.00 15.63
C GLU A 197 -7.26 -0.75 16.99
N LEU A 198 -7.70 -1.47 18.03
CA LEU A 198 -7.12 -1.36 19.38
C LEU A 198 -5.67 -1.89 19.44
N SER A 199 -5.40 -2.99 18.76
CA SER A 199 -4.04 -3.53 18.63
C SER A 199 -3.10 -2.54 17.96
N TYR A 200 -3.58 -1.89 16.89
CA TYR A 200 -2.81 -0.86 16.19
C TYR A 200 -2.47 0.34 17.08
N LEU A 201 -3.41 0.82 17.90
CA LEU A 201 -3.17 1.87 18.90
C LEU A 201 -2.12 1.46 19.95
N ALA A 202 -2.12 0.19 20.34
CA ALA A 202 -1.17 -0.40 21.27
C ALA A 202 0.19 -0.73 20.66
N GLY A 203 0.49 -0.31 19.42
CA GLY A 203 1.74 -0.60 18.76
C GLY A 203 1.84 -2.03 18.21
N ASN A 204 0.72 -2.65 17.86
CA ASN A 204 0.57 -4.03 17.40
C ASN A 204 0.93 -5.08 18.47
N THR A 205 0.73 -4.74 19.73
CA THR A 205 0.92 -5.67 20.87
C THR A 205 -0.42 -6.20 21.36
N LYS A 206 -0.41 -7.36 22.04
CA LYS A 206 -1.61 -7.94 22.67
C LYS A 206 -2.04 -7.21 23.97
N GLU A 207 -1.32 -6.20 24.40
CA GLU A 207 -1.63 -5.44 25.64
C GLU A 207 -2.97 -4.70 25.59
N TRP A 208 -3.47 -4.37 24.41
CA TRP A 208 -4.74 -3.66 24.27
C TRP A 208 -5.89 -4.34 25.01
N ALA A 209 -5.98 -5.66 24.95
CA ALA A 209 -7.07 -6.41 25.59
C ALA A 209 -7.05 -6.28 27.12
N ARG A 210 -5.84 -6.26 27.70
CA ARG A 210 -5.65 -5.99 29.14
C ARG A 210 -6.08 -4.55 29.46
N ARG A 211 -5.63 -3.57 28.68
CA ARG A 211 -5.97 -2.16 28.90
C ARG A 211 -7.47 -1.88 28.79
N VAL A 212 -8.17 -2.52 27.85
CA VAL A 212 -9.64 -2.42 27.75
C VAL A 212 -10.31 -3.01 29.00
N ARG A 213 -9.78 -4.12 29.55
CA ARG A 213 -10.31 -4.71 30.77
C ARG A 213 -10.11 -3.76 31.95
N GLU A 214 -8.91 -3.20 32.14
CA GLU A 214 -8.61 -2.23 33.18
C GLU A 214 -9.56 -1.02 33.10
N LEU A 215 -9.75 -0.44 31.90
CA LEU A 215 -10.71 0.67 31.69
C LEU A 215 -12.11 0.32 32.14
N ARG A 216 -12.58 -0.91 31.87
CA ARG A 216 -13.92 -1.35 32.23
C ARG A 216 -14.07 -1.66 33.70
N THR A 217 -13.11 -2.40 34.29
CA THR A 217 -13.25 -2.96 35.64
C THR A 217 -12.68 -2.10 36.75
N GLU A 218 -11.61 -1.37 36.46
CA GLU A 218 -10.92 -0.54 37.45
C GLU A 218 -11.35 0.94 37.35
N ASP A 219 -11.49 1.44 36.12
CA ASP A 219 -11.84 2.86 35.89
C ASP A 219 -13.33 3.08 35.68
N GLY A 220 -14.17 2.01 35.63
CA GLY A 220 -15.62 2.11 35.54
C GLY A 220 -16.16 2.61 34.20
N TRP A 221 -15.41 2.53 33.10
CA TRP A 221 -15.90 2.95 31.80
C TRP A 221 -16.94 1.97 31.23
N PRO A 222 -18.10 2.46 30.72
CA PRO A 222 -19.17 1.62 30.17
C PRO A 222 -18.78 1.04 28.78
N ILE A 223 -17.79 0.16 28.74
CA ILE A 223 -17.31 -0.50 27.52
C ILE A 223 -17.98 -1.86 27.39
N ALA A 224 -18.87 -2.00 26.40
CA ALA A 224 -19.45 -3.28 26.03
C ALA A 224 -18.53 -4.04 25.07
N THR A 225 -18.42 -5.35 25.26
CA THR A 225 -17.71 -6.23 24.32
C THR A 225 -18.73 -7.10 23.60
N LYS A 226 -18.68 -7.10 22.27
CA LYS A 226 -19.47 -8.00 21.43
C LYS A 226 -18.53 -9.05 20.85
N ASN A 227 -18.72 -10.31 21.22
CA ASN A 227 -18.06 -11.41 20.51
C ASN A 227 -18.76 -11.58 19.17
N THR A 228 -18.07 -11.27 18.10
CA THR A 228 -18.42 -11.75 16.76
C THR A 228 -17.87 -13.15 16.69
N GLY A 229 -18.74 -14.16 16.94
CA GLY A 229 -18.39 -15.56 16.71
C GLY A 229 -18.16 -15.83 15.26
#